data_7830a61f69a062d8ead0811894baa51a
#
_entry.id   7830a61f69a062d8ead0811894baa51a
#
_cell.length_a   1.000
_cell.length_b   1.000
_cell.length_c   1.000
_cell.angle_alpha   90.00
_cell.angle_beta   90.00
_cell.angle_gamma   90.00
#
_symmetry.space_group_name_H-M   'P 1'
#
loop_
_entity.id
_entity.type
_entity.pdbx_description
1 polymer ?
#
loop_
_entity_poly.entity_id
_entity_poly.type
_entity_poly.pdbx_seq_one_letter_code
_entity_poly.pdbx_strand_id
1 'polypeptide(L)'
;MRVITGILASIVLVGAAIAAAEPQSDCDVPEWLIPAQSNLNRVTSAIKDHHRLDVSVIGSRSSALSGPDGARFSYPAQLEQTLRERLPGNDIKVTAHIASGQTTAEMAADLPKVLAEDRPALAIWQAGTVDALRGVEPEDFRVSLDQGLDAIAAGNADALMMNMQYSPRTESMLSVAPFADVMHWVAEQRGVVLFDRLAIMRYWSDEGTFDLYAATTGYAMARHVHECIGRALAAQIIDAAHLDADKMQTTR
;
A
#
# COMPACT_ATOMS: atom_id res chain seq x y z
N MET A 1 26.62 -71.19 -39.68
CA MET A 1 26.04 -70.63 -38.44
C MET A 1 26.50 -69.18 -38.32
N ARG A 2 25.63 -68.25 -38.65
CA ARG A 2 25.93 -66.79 -38.48
C ARG A 2 25.04 -66.30 -37.34
N VAL A 3 25.65 -65.81 -36.28
CA VAL A 3 25.00 -65.20 -35.15
C VAL A 3 24.84 -63.69 -35.46
N ILE A 4 23.62 -63.21 -35.50
CA ILE A 4 23.31 -61.78 -35.69
C ILE A 4 23.03 -61.23 -34.27
N THR A 5 23.96 -60.37 -33.84
CA THR A 5 23.82 -59.62 -32.54
C THR A 5 22.99 -58.35 -32.81
N GLY A 6 21.79 -58.31 -32.32
CA GLY A 6 20.92 -57.12 -32.38
C GLY A 6 21.30 -56.13 -31.27
N ILE A 7 21.61 -54.88 -31.63
CA ILE A 7 21.80 -53.76 -30.72
C ILE A 7 20.44 -53.07 -30.50
N LEU A 8 19.96 -53.15 -29.27
CA LEU A 8 18.77 -52.39 -28.84
C LEU A 8 19.25 -50.98 -28.45
N ALA A 9 18.85 -49.97 -29.22
CA ALA A 9 19.03 -48.57 -28.87
C ALA A 9 17.84 -48.09 -27.98
N SER A 10 18.13 -47.79 -26.73
CA SER A 10 17.18 -47.22 -25.82
C SER A 10 17.10 -45.69 -26.06
N ILE A 11 15.96 -45.23 -26.54
CA ILE A 11 15.67 -43.78 -26.67
C ILE A 11 15.16 -43.28 -25.34
N VAL A 12 15.99 -42.45 -24.67
CA VAL A 12 15.57 -41.71 -23.47
C VAL A 12 14.83 -40.44 -23.91
N LEU A 13 13.52 -40.42 -23.75
CA LEU A 13 12.72 -39.19 -23.89
C LEU A 13 12.93 -38.31 -22.66
N VAL A 14 13.71 -37.24 -22.83
CA VAL A 14 13.78 -36.14 -21.84
C VAL A 14 12.56 -35.27 -22.02
N GLY A 15 11.55 -35.48 -21.15
CA GLY A 15 10.40 -34.61 -21.08
C GLY A 15 10.81 -33.26 -20.48
N ALA A 16 10.83 -32.19 -21.28
CA ALA A 16 10.95 -30.84 -20.76
C ALA A 16 9.62 -30.49 -20.05
N ALA A 17 9.66 -30.42 -18.71
CA ALA A 17 8.56 -29.83 -17.94
C ALA A 17 8.49 -28.35 -18.28
N ILE A 18 7.49 -27.94 -19.04
CA ILE A 18 7.12 -26.54 -19.20
C ILE A 18 6.52 -26.14 -17.84
N ALA A 19 7.29 -25.38 -17.05
CA ALA A 19 6.75 -24.71 -15.88
C ALA A 19 5.64 -23.78 -16.40
N ALA A 20 4.38 -24.10 -16.10
CA ALA A 20 3.29 -23.18 -16.32
C ALA A 20 3.57 -21.94 -15.48
N ALA A 21 3.73 -20.78 -16.10
CA ALA A 21 3.77 -19.51 -15.38
C ALA A 21 2.48 -19.42 -14.55
N GLU A 22 2.59 -19.22 -13.26
CA GLU A 22 1.43 -18.94 -12.42
C GLU A 22 0.71 -17.73 -13.02
N PRO A 23 -0.63 -17.72 -13.06
CA PRO A 23 -1.35 -16.57 -13.57
C PRO A 23 -0.96 -15.36 -12.71
N GLN A 24 -0.37 -14.37 -13.35
CA GLN A 24 -0.01 -13.10 -12.74
C GLN A 24 -1.29 -12.51 -12.12
N SER A 25 -1.26 -12.18 -10.83
CA SER A 25 -2.44 -11.62 -10.19
C SER A 25 -2.70 -10.22 -10.75
N ASP A 26 -3.97 -9.86 -10.96
CA ASP A 26 -4.34 -8.53 -11.45
C ASP A 26 -3.84 -7.38 -10.54
N CYS A 27 -3.31 -7.72 -9.37
CA CYS A 27 -2.82 -6.77 -8.36
C CYS A 27 -1.28 -6.70 -8.28
N ASP A 28 -0.57 -7.33 -9.20
CA ASP A 28 0.90 -7.33 -9.13
C ASP A 28 1.47 -5.92 -9.25
N VAL A 29 2.38 -5.61 -8.33
CA VAL A 29 3.12 -4.36 -8.29
C VAL A 29 4.60 -4.69 -8.34
N PRO A 30 5.36 -4.13 -9.29
CA PRO A 30 6.81 -4.32 -9.34
C PRO A 30 7.48 -3.85 -8.05
N GLU A 31 8.50 -4.59 -7.58
CA GLU A 31 9.23 -4.30 -6.34
C GLU A 31 9.79 -2.86 -6.30
N TRP A 32 10.18 -2.33 -7.45
CA TRP A 32 10.70 -0.96 -7.54
C TRP A 32 9.65 0.14 -7.23
N LEU A 33 8.35 -0.18 -7.28
CA LEU A 33 7.25 0.73 -6.90
C LEU A 33 6.90 0.67 -5.41
N ILE A 34 7.31 -0.39 -4.71
CA ILE A 34 7.06 -0.59 -3.28
C ILE A 34 8.37 -0.88 -2.50
N PRO A 35 9.42 -0.07 -2.69
CA PRO A 35 10.68 -0.32 -2.02
C PRO A 35 10.54 -0.19 -0.50
N ALA A 36 11.16 -1.08 0.25
CA ALA A 36 11.34 -0.95 1.70
C ALA A 36 12.46 0.08 1.98
N GLN A 37 12.13 1.36 1.93
CA GLN A 37 13.12 2.44 2.11
C GLN A 37 13.45 2.71 3.58
N SER A 38 12.66 2.18 4.53
CA SER A 38 12.75 2.51 5.95
C SER A 38 12.11 1.42 6.80
N ASN A 39 12.51 1.32 8.06
CA ASN A 39 12.05 0.28 8.96
C ASN A 39 10.82 0.73 9.77
N LEU A 40 9.81 -0.14 9.88
CA LEU A 40 8.66 0.01 10.73
C LEU A 40 8.90 -0.72 12.08
N ASN A 41 9.73 -0.15 12.92
CA ASN A 41 10.20 -0.80 14.16
C ASN A 41 9.09 -1.02 15.20
N ARG A 42 8.09 -0.12 15.29
CA ARG A 42 6.95 -0.25 16.20
C ARG A 42 5.98 -1.32 15.72
N VAL A 43 5.78 -1.41 14.40
CA VAL A 43 5.02 -2.52 13.78
C VAL A 43 5.72 -3.85 14.08
N THR A 44 7.04 -3.90 13.93
CA THR A 44 7.83 -5.08 14.25
C THR A 44 7.63 -5.52 15.70
N SER A 45 7.77 -4.59 16.67
CA SER A 45 7.57 -4.88 18.09
C SER A 45 6.12 -5.25 18.41
N ALA A 46 5.14 -4.55 17.83
CA ALA A 46 3.73 -4.82 18.00
C ALA A 46 3.37 -6.28 17.64
N ILE A 47 3.90 -6.77 16.51
CA ILE A 47 3.67 -8.14 16.06
C ILE A 47 4.50 -9.15 16.87
N LYS A 48 5.82 -8.94 17.02
CA LYS A 48 6.71 -9.95 17.61
C LYS A 48 6.54 -10.07 19.12
N ASP A 49 6.32 -8.94 19.80
CA ASP A 49 6.31 -8.91 21.27
C ASP A 49 4.88 -8.95 21.85
N HIS A 50 3.90 -8.45 21.11
CA HIS A 50 2.54 -8.26 21.63
C HIS A 50 1.46 -9.03 20.85
N HIS A 51 1.78 -9.61 19.69
CA HIS A 51 0.84 -10.29 18.80
C HIS A 51 -0.40 -9.44 18.48
N ARG A 52 -0.21 -8.11 18.41
CA ARG A 52 -1.27 -7.16 18.14
C ARG A 52 -0.74 -5.99 17.31
N LEU A 53 -1.52 -5.57 16.32
CA LEU A 53 -1.19 -4.43 15.48
C LEU A 53 -2.43 -3.55 15.31
N ASP A 54 -2.38 -2.37 15.94
CA ASP A 54 -3.35 -1.30 15.69
C ASP A 54 -2.77 -0.34 14.65
N VAL A 55 -3.53 -0.10 13.58
CA VAL A 55 -3.18 0.80 12.48
C VAL A 55 -4.24 1.88 12.37
N SER A 56 -3.83 3.14 12.31
CA SER A 56 -4.73 4.26 11.97
C SER A 56 -4.46 4.73 10.55
N VAL A 57 -5.50 4.75 9.72
CA VAL A 57 -5.45 5.31 8.37
C VAL A 57 -6.11 6.69 8.39
N ILE A 58 -5.33 7.72 8.20
CA ILE A 58 -5.80 9.11 8.13
C ILE A 58 -5.73 9.53 6.67
N GLY A 59 -6.86 9.92 6.09
CA GLY A 59 -6.89 10.24 4.67
C GLY A 59 -8.11 10.98 4.20
N SER A 60 -8.08 11.37 2.95
CA SER A 60 -9.16 12.07 2.28
C SER A 60 -10.25 11.10 1.79
N ARG A 61 -11.26 11.66 1.11
CA ARG A 61 -12.36 10.88 0.53
C ARG A 61 -11.90 9.72 -0.38
N SER A 62 -10.72 9.82 -1.00
CA SER A 62 -10.18 8.76 -1.85
C SER A 62 -9.68 7.53 -1.07
N SER A 63 -9.65 7.61 0.26
CA SER A 63 -9.39 6.46 1.15
C SER A 63 -10.65 5.66 1.48
N ALA A 64 -11.81 6.07 0.99
CA ALA A 64 -13.08 5.39 1.20
C ALA A 64 -13.81 5.15 -0.12
N LEU A 65 -14.70 4.18 -0.14
CA LEU A 65 -15.67 3.98 -1.21
C LEU A 65 -17.04 4.48 -0.78
N SER A 66 -17.80 5.01 -1.74
CA SER A 66 -19.15 5.49 -1.49
C SER A 66 -20.14 4.34 -1.38
N GLY A 67 -21.29 4.61 -0.75
CA GLY A 67 -22.39 3.64 -0.62
C GLY A 67 -22.44 2.95 0.75
N PRO A 68 -23.53 2.22 1.03
CA PRO A 68 -23.79 1.63 2.34
C PRO A 68 -22.72 0.62 2.78
N ASP A 69 -22.12 -0.10 1.82
CA ASP A 69 -21.03 -1.07 2.06
C ASP A 69 -19.64 -0.53 1.73
N GLY A 70 -19.53 0.76 1.42
CA GLY A 70 -18.29 1.37 0.92
C GLY A 70 -17.11 1.19 1.85
N ALA A 71 -17.30 1.34 3.14
CA ALA A 71 -16.24 1.16 4.13
C ALA A 71 -15.64 -0.26 4.09
N ARG A 72 -16.47 -1.29 3.91
CA ARG A 72 -16.06 -2.70 3.86
C ARG A 72 -15.15 -3.02 2.68
N PHE A 73 -15.32 -2.33 1.56
CA PHE A 73 -14.57 -2.56 0.32
C PHE A 73 -13.48 -1.52 0.08
N SER A 74 -13.32 -0.56 0.99
CA SER A 74 -12.24 0.43 0.92
C SER A 74 -10.88 -0.20 1.28
N TYR A 75 -9.79 0.39 0.78
CA TYR A 75 -8.46 -0.18 0.99
C TYR A 75 -8.06 -0.35 2.47
N PRO A 76 -8.51 0.47 3.43
CA PRO A 76 -8.21 0.21 4.84
C PRO A 76 -8.79 -1.12 5.34
N ALA A 77 -10.02 -1.47 4.93
CA ALA A 77 -10.61 -2.77 5.27
C ALA A 77 -9.94 -3.93 4.53
N GLN A 78 -9.53 -3.73 3.29
CA GLN A 78 -8.78 -4.72 2.51
C GLN A 78 -7.38 -4.93 3.08
N LEU A 79 -6.74 -3.87 3.57
CA LEU A 79 -5.47 -3.94 4.30
C LEU A 79 -5.62 -4.79 5.57
N GLU A 80 -6.65 -4.53 6.38
CA GLU A 80 -6.90 -5.31 7.60
C GLU A 80 -7.07 -6.79 7.28
N GLN A 81 -7.90 -7.10 6.27
CA GLN A 81 -8.12 -8.47 5.85
C GLN A 81 -6.81 -9.14 5.40
N THR A 82 -6.05 -8.50 4.52
CA THR A 82 -4.80 -9.04 3.99
C THR A 82 -3.74 -9.23 5.08
N LEU A 83 -3.61 -8.28 6.02
CA LEU A 83 -2.67 -8.42 7.13
C LEU A 83 -3.07 -9.59 8.06
N ARG A 84 -4.36 -9.79 8.34
CA ARG A 84 -4.86 -10.94 9.12
C ARG A 84 -4.57 -12.27 8.44
N GLU A 85 -4.71 -12.33 7.11
CA GLU A 85 -4.42 -13.52 6.32
C GLU A 85 -2.91 -13.83 6.30
N ARG A 86 -2.07 -12.81 6.15
CA ARG A 86 -0.61 -12.96 6.02
C ARG A 86 0.13 -13.08 7.35
N LEU A 87 -0.44 -12.60 8.45
CA LEU A 87 0.12 -12.63 9.79
C LEU A 87 -0.80 -13.38 10.76
N PRO A 88 -1.05 -14.67 10.53
CA PRO A 88 -1.98 -15.46 11.35
C PRO A 88 -1.50 -15.51 12.82
N GLY A 89 -2.47 -15.55 13.73
CA GLY A 89 -2.19 -15.57 15.18
C GLY A 89 -1.97 -14.19 15.81
N ASN A 90 -2.09 -13.12 15.02
CA ASN A 90 -2.01 -11.75 15.53
C ASN A 90 -3.39 -11.07 15.52
N ASP A 91 -3.67 -10.26 16.54
CA ASP A 91 -4.86 -9.38 16.60
C ASP A 91 -4.57 -8.11 15.81
N ILE A 92 -5.20 -7.95 14.65
CA ILE A 92 -4.96 -6.83 13.74
C ILE A 92 -6.21 -5.99 13.61
N LYS A 93 -6.08 -4.69 13.82
CA LYS A 93 -7.17 -3.72 13.70
C LYS A 93 -6.71 -2.53 12.87
N VAL A 94 -7.49 -2.18 11.85
CA VAL A 94 -7.30 -0.96 11.05
C VAL A 94 -8.47 -0.01 11.28
N THR A 95 -8.19 1.17 11.82
CA THR A 95 -9.18 2.24 12.03
C THR A 95 -8.99 3.31 10.97
N ALA A 96 -10.06 3.70 10.27
CA ALA A 96 -10.00 4.70 9.21
C ALA A 96 -10.66 6.02 9.66
N HIS A 97 -9.89 7.11 9.59
CA HIS A 97 -10.31 8.49 9.83
C HIS A 97 -10.36 9.23 8.50
N ILE A 98 -11.56 9.42 7.97
CA ILE A 98 -11.75 10.03 6.64
C ILE A 98 -12.00 11.52 6.79
N ALA A 99 -10.98 12.30 6.55
CA ALA A 99 -10.95 13.76 6.61
C ALA A 99 -11.35 14.38 5.26
N SER A 100 -12.63 14.24 4.88
CA SER A 100 -13.11 14.73 3.58
C SER A 100 -12.95 16.24 3.44
N GLY A 101 -12.20 16.66 2.40
CA GLY A 101 -12.00 18.06 2.08
C GLY A 101 -10.97 18.78 2.94
N GLN A 102 -10.31 18.13 3.87
CA GLN A 102 -9.21 18.71 4.64
C GLN A 102 -7.91 18.72 3.84
N THR A 103 -7.17 19.82 3.98
CA THR A 103 -5.78 19.94 3.54
C THR A 103 -4.86 19.14 4.45
N THR A 104 -3.62 18.98 4.03
CA THR A 104 -2.58 18.35 4.84
C THR A 104 -2.34 19.10 6.16
N ALA A 105 -2.38 20.43 6.13
CA ALA A 105 -2.26 21.27 7.33
C ALA A 105 -3.41 21.03 8.33
N GLU A 106 -4.64 20.98 7.83
CA GLU A 106 -5.83 20.71 8.65
C GLU A 106 -5.77 19.30 9.26
N MET A 107 -5.36 18.29 8.47
CA MET A 107 -5.16 16.92 8.98
C MET A 107 -4.02 16.84 10.01
N ALA A 108 -2.89 17.54 9.77
CA ALA A 108 -1.77 17.56 10.69
C ALA A 108 -2.17 18.14 12.07
N ALA A 109 -3.04 19.13 12.10
CA ALA A 109 -3.57 19.70 13.34
C ALA A 109 -4.45 18.71 14.13
N ASP A 110 -5.14 17.80 13.44
CA ASP A 110 -6.02 16.78 14.05
C ASP A 110 -5.26 15.52 14.50
N LEU A 111 -4.08 15.24 13.92
CA LEU A 111 -3.28 14.03 14.21
C LEU A 111 -3.05 13.78 15.72
N PRO A 112 -2.66 14.77 16.56
CA PRO A 112 -2.43 14.52 17.98
C PRO A 112 -3.64 13.90 18.69
N LYS A 113 -4.85 14.32 18.31
CA LYS A 113 -6.09 13.77 18.88
C LYS A 113 -6.31 12.33 18.43
N VAL A 114 -6.22 12.05 17.12
CA VAL A 114 -6.37 10.71 16.57
C VAL A 114 -5.38 9.72 17.20
N LEU A 115 -4.12 10.13 17.30
CA LEU A 115 -3.06 9.30 17.87
C LEU A 115 -3.25 9.03 19.37
N ALA A 116 -3.78 10.01 20.12
CA ALA A 116 -4.08 9.83 21.54
C ALA A 116 -5.27 8.87 21.77
N GLU A 117 -6.26 8.91 20.89
CA GLU A 117 -7.45 8.04 20.95
C GLU A 117 -7.14 6.61 20.55
N ASP A 118 -6.49 6.41 19.41
CA ASP A 118 -6.24 5.08 18.81
C ASP A 118 -4.99 4.40 19.37
N ARG A 119 -3.96 5.18 19.73
CA ARG A 119 -2.61 4.71 20.12
C ARG A 119 -2.06 3.64 19.18
N PRO A 120 -2.01 3.91 17.86
CA PRO A 120 -1.63 2.94 16.88
C PRO A 120 -0.11 2.68 16.92
N ALA A 121 0.31 1.48 16.47
CA ALA A 121 1.71 1.21 16.18
C ALA A 121 2.12 1.79 14.81
N LEU A 122 1.15 1.96 13.89
CA LEU A 122 1.35 2.51 12.54
C LEU A 122 0.27 3.55 12.21
N ALA A 123 0.71 4.73 11.80
CA ALA A 123 -0.14 5.74 11.18
C ALA A 123 0.12 5.78 9.67
N ILE A 124 -0.89 5.44 8.87
CA ILE A 124 -0.89 5.60 7.42
C ILE A 124 -1.57 6.91 7.10
N TRP A 125 -0.80 7.86 6.55
CA TRP A 125 -1.29 9.21 6.29
C TRP A 125 -1.33 9.53 4.81
N GLN A 126 -2.55 9.58 4.24
CA GLN A 126 -2.77 9.92 2.84
C GLN A 126 -3.01 11.43 2.68
N ALA A 127 -2.16 12.10 1.90
CA ALA A 127 -2.14 13.54 1.75
C ALA A 127 -2.01 14.01 0.28
N GLY A 128 -2.13 15.30 0.05
CA GLY A 128 -1.79 15.99 -1.19
C GLY A 128 -2.95 16.27 -2.15
N THR A 129 -4.02 15.45 -2.17
CA THR A 129 -5.12 15.62 -3.15
C THR A 129 -5.89 16.94 -2.95
N VAL A 130 -6.24 17.24 -1.70
CA VAL A 130 -7.01 18.46 -1.37
C VAL A 130 -6.12 19.69 -1.47
N ASP A 131 -4.85 19.55 -1.15
CA ASP A 131 -3.84 20.61 -1.28
C ASP A 131 -3.71 21.05 -2.74
N ALA A 132 -3.58 20.10 -3.68
CA ALA A 132 -3.56 20.36 -5.10
C ALA A 132 -4.87 21.00 -5.59
N LEU A 133 -6.02 20.51 -5.10
CA LEU A 133 -7.33 21.09 -5.44
C LEU A 133 -7.52 22.53 -4.97
N ARG A 134 -6.96 22.87 -3.80
CA ARG A 134 -7.06 24.22 -3.21
C ARG A 134 -5.94 25.15 -3.62
N GLY A 135 -4.97 24.66 -4.42
CA GLY A 135 -3.83 25.46 -4.87
C GLY A 135 -2.91 25.88 -3.72
N VAL A 136 -2.73 24.97 -2.74
CA VAL A 136 -1.74 25.18 -1.66
C VAL A 136 -0.35 25.24 -2.29
N GLU A 137 0.48 26.16 -1.82
CA GLU A 137 1.86 26.22 -2.30
C GLU A 137 2.63 24.96 -1.87
N PRO A 138 3.47 24.37 -2.76
CA PRO A 138 4.20 23.13 -2.44
C PRO A 138 5.08 23.25 -1.19
N GLU A 139 5.61 24.44 -0.89
CA GLU A 139 6.40 24.67 0.32
C GLU A 139 5.54 24.64 1.59
N ASP A 140 4.34 25.23 1.57
CA ASP A 140 3.40 25.16 2.70
C ASP A 140 2.92 23.74 2.93
N PHE A 141 2.72 22.98 1.84
CA PHE A 141 2.42 21.56 1.91
C PHE A 141 3.56 20.76 2.56
N ARG A 142 4.81 21.04 2.18
CA ARG A 142 6.00 20.42 2.79
C ARG A 142 6.06 20.68 4.29
N VAL A 143 5.90 21.94 4.71
CA VAL A 143 5.88 22.30 6.14
C VAL A 143 4.78 21.53 6.90
N SER A 144 3.61 21.40 6.27
CA SER A 144 2.49 20.66 6.88
C SER A 144 2.77 19.16 7.00
N LEU A 145 3.48 18.56 6.03
CA LEU A 145 3.93 17.17 6.12
C LEU A 145 4.91 16.99 7.26
N ASP A 146 5.91 17.87 7.41
CA ASP A 146 6.88 17.81 8.50
C ASP A 146 6.19 17.89 9.87
N GLN A 147 5.24 18.82 10.03
CA GLN A 147 4.47 18.95 11.27
C GLN A 147 3.66 17.68 11.61
N GLY A 148 3.01 17.10 10.60
CA GLY A 148 2.25 15.87 10.79
C GLY A 148 3.14 14.67 11.14
N LEU A 149 4.29 14.53 10.50
CA LEU A 149 5.26 13.48 10.82
C LEU A 149 5.83 13.65 12.24
N ASP A 150 6.08 14.89 12.68
CA ASP A 150 6.49 15.16 14.06
C ASP A 150 5.38 14.75 15.05
N ALA A 151 4.13 15.02 14.75
CA ALA A 151 2.99 14.60 15.56
C ALA A 151 2.87 13.07 15.63
N ILE A 152 3.06 12.36 14.51
CA ILE A 152 3.05 10.88 14.47
C ILE A 152 4.18 10.32 15.34
N ALA A 153 5.38 10.85 15.20
CA ALA A 153 6.52 10.44 16.02
C ALA A 153 6.30 10.70 17.52
N ALA A 154 5.75 11.87 17.88
CA ALA A 154 5.37 12.20 19.25
C ALA A 154 4.28 11.29 19.80
N GLY A 155 3.36 10.82 18.94
CA GLY A 155 2.33 9.81 19.25
C GLY A 155 2.87 8.39 19.41
N ASN A 156 4.17 8.19 19.28
CA ASN A 156 4.84 6.89 19.43
C ASN A 156 4.39 5.85 18.36
N ALA A 157 4.08 6.28 17.16
CA ALA A 157 3.72 5.45 16.01
C ALA A 157 4.80 5.50 14.92
N ASP A 158 4.92 4.43 14.13
CA ASP A 158 5.59 4.48 12.83
C ASP A 158 4.73 5.27 11.86
N ALA A 159 5.36 5.99 10.93
CA ALA A 159 4.68 6.71 9.87
C ALA A 159 4.84 6.00 8.53
N LEU A 160 3.74 5.88 7.78
CA LEU A 160 3.75 5.54 6.37
C LEU A 160 2.94 6.61 5.63
N MET A 161 3.59 7.34 4.73
CA MET A 161 2.89 8.29 3.88
C MET A 161 2.30 7.59 2.66
N MET A 162 1.12 8.04 2.24
CA MET A 162 0.50 7.63 0.98
C MET A 162 0.20 8.87 0.16
N ASN A 163 0.65 8.92 -1.08
CA ASN A 163 0.37 10.04 -1.95
C ASN A 163 -1.00 9.92 -2.66
N MET A 164 -1.24 10.75 -3.66
CA MET A 164 -2.53 10.94 -4.30
C MET A 164 -2.96 9.72 -5.11
N GLN A 165 -4.25 9.62 -5.31
CA GLN A 165 -4.83 8.69 -6.27
C GLN A 165 -4.57 9.18 -7.70
N TYR A 166 -4.15 8.26 -8.57
CA TYR A 166 -4.13 8.50 -10.01
C TYR A 166 -5.52 8.34 -10.63
N SER A 167 -5.88 9.25 -11.50
CA SER A 167 -6.86 9.04 -12.55
C SER A 167 -6.54 9.98 -13.72
N PRO A 168 -6.71 9.55 -14.97
CA PRO A 168 -6.43 10.39 -16.14
C PRO A 168 -7.21 11.71 -16.12
N ARG A 169 -8.45 11.68 -15.64
CA ARG A 169 -9.28 12.87 -15.48
C ARG A 169 -8.70 13.84 -14.44
N THR A 170 -8.26 13.33 -13.30
CA THR A 170 -7.68 14.18 -12.23
C THR A 170 -6.38 14.80 -12.73
N GLU A 171 -5.51 14.02 -13.37
CA GLU A 171 -4.23 14.49 -13.89
C GLU A 171 -4.38 15.57 -14.98
N SER A 172 -5.44 15.49 -15.81
CA SER A 172 -5.73 16.52 -16.81
C SER A 172 -6.26 17.83 -16.23
N MET A 173 -6.76 17.81 -15.00
CA MET A 173 -7.40 18.98 -14.34
C MET A 173 -6.52 19.59 -13.24
N LEU A 174 -5.64 18.80 -12.64
CA LEU A 174 -4.86 19.19 -11.46
C LEU A 174 -3.39 18.86 -11.65
N SER A 175 -2.53 19.81 -11.32
CA SER A 175 -1.09 19.58 -11.24
C SER A 175 -0.76 18.88 -9.92
N VAL A 176 -0.78 17.53 -9.90
CA VAL A 176 -0.46 16.75 -8.71
C VAL A 176 1.03 16.43 -8.58
N ALA A 177 1.80 16.55 -9.68
CA ALA A 177 3.21 16.21 -9.70
C ALA A 177 4.06 16.97 -8.66
N PRO A 178 3.93 18.30 -8.46
CA PRO A 178 4.71 19.00 -7.45
C PRO A 178 4.49 18.47 -6.02
N PHE A 179 3.28 18.02 -5.72
CA PHE A 179 2.94 17.45 -4.41
C PHE A 179 3.52 16.04 -4.25
N ALA A 180 3.50 15.23 -5.31
CA ALA A 180 4.16 13.93 -5.32
C ALA A 180 5.67 14.07 -5.11
N ASP A 181 6.32 14.98 -5.82
CA ASP A 181 7.75 15.25 -5.70
C ASP A 181 8.12 15.68 -4.27
N VAL A 182 7.32 16.57 -3.66
CA VAL A 182 7.49 16.97 -2.25
C VAL A 182 7.37 15.77 -1.32
N MET A 183 6.38 14.90 -1.52
CA MET A 183 6.21 13.71 -0.66
C MET A 183 7.38 12.74 -0.81
N HIS A 184 7.90 12.52 -2.01
CA HIS A 184 9.11 11.72 -2.23
C HIS A 184 10.31 12.31 -1.49
N TRP A 185 10.53 13.62 -1.64
CA TRP A 185 11.63 14.31 -0.98
C TRP A 185 11.52 14.23 0.55
N VAL A 186 10.31 14.49 1.12
CA VAL A 186 10.09 14.41 2.57
C VAL A 186 10.28 12.98 3.07
N ALA A 187 9.79 11.97 2.35
CA ALA A 187 9.98 10.56 2.71
C ALA A 187 11.45 10.21 2.84
N GLU A 188 12.26 10.62 1.84
CA GLU A 188 13.70 10.39 1.83
C GLU A 188 14.41 11.13 2.99
N GLN A 189 14.12 12.42 3.18
CA GLN A 189 14.75 13.24 4.22
C GLN A 189 14.41 12.78 5.64
N ARG A 190 13.18 12.32 5.85
CA ARG A 190 12.68 11.88 7.16
C ARG A 190 12.87 10.38 7.42
N GLY A 191 13.31 9.62 6.42
CA GLY A 191 13.42 8.17 6.51
C GLY A 191 12.07 7.51 6.80
N VAL A 192 11.01 7.93 6.12
CA VAL A 192 9.65 7.44 6.28
C VAL A 192 9.23 6.63 5.05
N VAL A 193 8.51 5.54 5.24
CA VAL A 193 7.97 4.75 4.14
C VAL A 193 6.97 5.57 3.34
N LEU A 194 7.11 5.60 2.03
CA LEU A 194 6.13 6.17 1.10
C LEU A 194 5.48 5.05 0.27
N PHE A 195 4.17 4.94 0.36
CA PHE A 195 3.38 4.18 -0.60
C PHE A 195 3.00 5.09 -1.77
N ASP A 196 3.70 4.93 -2.89
CA ASP A 196 3.46 5.74 -4.08
C ASP A 196 2.23 5.25 -4.85
N ARG A 197 1.06 5.56 -4.29
CA ARG A 197 -0.24 5.20 -4.88
C ARG A 197 -0.41 5.78 -6.28
N LEU A 198 0.10 6.98 -6.53
CA LEU A 198 0.00 7.65 -7.82
C LEU A 198 0.74 6.86 -8.90
N ALA A 199 1.98 6.47 -8.63
CA ALA A 199 2.80 5.70 -9.56
C ALA A 199 2.26 4.27 -9.76
N ILE A 200 1.84 3.60 -8.69
CA ILE A 200 1.26 2.25 -8.75
C ILE A 200 -0.01 2.24 -9.61
N MET A 201 -0.93 3.16 -9.37
CA MET A 201 -2.18 3.21 -10.14
C MET A 201 -1.94 3.63 -11.59
N ARG A 202 -0.94 4.48 -11.87
CA ARG A 202 -0.52 4.81 -13.24
C ARG A 202 0.05 3.57 -13.94
N TYR A 203 0.94 2.84 -13.27
CA TYR A 203 1.47 1.58 -13.78
C TYR A 203 0.35 0.60 -14.17
N TRP A 204 -0.61 0.35 -13.29
CA TRP A 204 -1.76 -0.51 -13.59
C TRP A 204 -2.59 -0.01 -14.79
N SER A 205 -2.74 1.31 -14.93
CA SER A 205 -3.44 1.90 -16.08
C SER A 205 -2.67 1.71 -17.39
N ASP A 206 -1.35 1.91 -17.36
CA ASP A 206 -0.47 1.82 -18.53
C ASP A 206 -0.30 0.38 -19.00
N GLU A 207 -0.25 -0.59 -18.07
CA GLU A 207 -0.22 -2.02 -18.36
C GLU A 207 -1.61 -2.59 -18.74
N GLY A 208 -2.67 -1.77 -18.69
CA GLY A 208 -4.02 -2.21 -19.02
C GLY A 208 -4.69 -3.09 -17.97
N THR A 209 -4.14 -3.18 -16.77
CA THR A 209 -4.74 -3.91 -15.63
C THR A 209 -6.09 -3.32 -15.26
N PHE A 210 -6.17 -1.98 -15.24
CA PHE A 210 -7.41 -1.25 -14.98
C PHE A 210 -7.63 -0.17 -16.05
N ASP A 211 -8.80 -0.17 -16.69
CA ASP A 211 -9.22 0.92 -17.56
C ASP A 211 -9.73 2.11 -16.72
N LEU A 212 -8.79 2.93 -16.22
CA LEU A 212 -9.10 4.11 -15.44
C LEU A 212 -9.61 5.30 -16.28
N TYR A 213 -9.61 5.16 -17.63
CA TYR A 213 -10.22 6.12 -18.57
C TYR A 213 -11.72 5.90 -18.73
N ALA A 214 -12.19 4.66 -18.61
CA ALA A 214 -13.59 4.36 -18.77
C ALA A 214 -14.45 5.13 -17.77
N ALA A 215 -15.51 5.74 -18.27
CA ALA A 215 -16.57 6.25 -17.41
C ALA A 215 -17.32 5.06 -16.81
N THR A 216 -16.76 4.44 -15.80
CA THR A 216 -17.38 3.28 -15.17
C THR A 216 -18.64 3.71 -14.45
N THR A 217 -19.76 3.19 -14.88
CA THR A 217 -21.00 3.23 -14.15
C THR A 217 -21.00 2.22 -13.00
N GLY A 218 -19.94 1.46 -12.85
CA GLY A 218 -19.83 0.31 -11.96
C GLY A 218 -18.90 0.52 -10.76
N TYR A 219 -19.41 0.16 -9.60
CA TYR A 219 -18.68 0.09 -8.33
C TYR A 219 -17.59 -1.01 -8.32
N ALA A 220 -17.70 -1.99 -9.22
CA ALA A 220 -16.86 -3.19 -9.25
C ALA A 220 -15.36 -2.88 -9.46
N MET A 221 -15.03 -2.00 -10.42
CA MET A 221 -13.64 -1.62 -10.68
C MET A 221 -13.03 -0.88 -9.47
N ALA A 222 -13.76 0.09 -8.90
CA ALA A 222 -13.28 0.81 -7.73
C ALA A 222 -13.00 -0.12 -6.55
N ARG A 223 -13.85 -1.12 -6.32
CA ARG A 223 -13.63 -2.16 -5.32
C ARG A 223 -12.36 -2.95 -5.61
N HIS A 224 -12.18 -3.40 -6.84
CA HIS A 224 -11.00 -4.18 -7.23
C HIS A 224 -9.70 -3.37 -7.09
N VAL A 225 -9.69 -2.10 -7.51
CA VAL A 225 -8.55 -1.19 -7.28
C VAL A 225 -8.24 -1.04 -5.78
N HIS A 226 -9.25 -0.87 -4.93
CA HIS A 226 -9.05 -0.77 -3.49
C HIS A 226 -8.56 -2.08 -2.87
N GLU A 227 -9.00 -3.23 -3.37
CA GLU A 227 -8.47 -4.55 -2.98
C GLU A 227 -6.98 -4.65 -3.31
N CYS A 228 -6.57 -4.32 -4.54
CA CYS A 228 -5.18 -4.34 -4.96
C CYS A 228 -4.32 -3.36 -4.16
N ILE A 229 -4.81 -2.15 -3.85
CA ILE A 229 -4.11 -1.20 -2.98
C ILE A 229 -3.91 -1.80 -1.58
N GLY A 230 -4.93 -2.43 -1.00
CA GLY A 230 -4.83 -3.07 0.32
C GLY A 230 -3.78 -4.17 0.35
N ARG A 231 -3.72 -5.01 -0.69
CA ARG A 231 -2.72 -6.09 -0.84
C ARG A 231 -1.31 -5.55 -1.01
N ALA A 232 -1.09 -4.56 -1.89
CA ALA A 232 0.21 -3.96 -2.13
C ALA A 232 0.73 -3.23 -0.88
N LEU A 233 -0.14 -2.51 -0.18
CA LEU A 233 0.18 -1.81 1.07
C LEU A 233 0.56 -2.80 2.18
N ALA A 234 -0.19 -3.92 2.31
CA ALA A 234 0.17 -4.99 3.25
C ALA A 234 1.54 -5.60 2.94
N ALA A 235 1.85 -5.82 1.66
CA ALA A 235 3.15 -6.33 1.25
C ALA A 235 4.27 -5.38 1.65
N GLN A 236 4.15 -4.08 1.38
CA GLN A 236 5.15 -3.08 1.76
C GLN A 236 5.32 -2.97 3.29
N ILE A 237 4.22 -3.02 4.05
CA ILE A 237 4.28 -2.98 5.53
C ILE A 237 5.01 -4.21 6.08
N ILE A 238 4.71 -5.41 5.58
CA ILE A 238 5.36 -6.65 6.01
C ILE A 238 6.85 -6.63 5.70
N ASP A 239 7.23 -6.16 4.52
CA ASP A 239 8.62 -6.04 4.10
C ASP A 239 9.37 -4.99 4.95
N ALA A 240 8.82 -3.77 5.08
CA ALA A 240 9.42 -2.69 5.88
C ALA A 240 9.50 -3.02 7.39
N ALA A 241 8.63 -3.90 7.90
CA ALA A 241 8.67 -4.38 9.27
C ALA A 241 9.49 -5.68 9.44
N HIS A 242 10.09 -6.20 8.37
CA HIS A 242 10.84 -7.48 8.36
C HIS A 242 10.04 -8.65 8.97
N LEU A 243 8.77 -8.77 8.55
CA LEU A 243 7.82 -9.77 9.05
C LEU A 243 7.59 -10.89 8.02
N ASP A 244 8.62 -11.36 7.34
CA ASP A 244 8.53 -12.46 6.36
C ASP A 244 7.79 -13.66 6.96
N ALA A 245 6.61 -13.96 6.45
CA ALA A 245 5.75 -15.04 6.93
C ALA A 245 6.45 -16.41 6.87
N ASP A 246 7.31 -16.63 5.88
CA ASP A 246 8.05 -17.90 5.70
C ASP A 246 9.13 -18.12 6.75
N LYS A 247 9.68 -17.07 7.36
CA LYS A 247 10.70 -17.19 8.42
C LYS A 247 10.09 -17.37 9.82
N MET A 248 8.85 -16.96 10.05
CA MET A 248 8.19 -17.12 11.34
C MET A 248 7.71 -18.55 11.64
N GLN A 249 7.51 -19.39 10.60
CA GLN A 249 7.09 -20.78 10.78
C GLN A 249 8.24 -21.75 11.09
N THR A 250 9.51 -21.32 10.92
CA THR A 250 10.70 -22.21 11.08
C THR A 250 11.29 -22.15 12.50
N THR A 251 10.73 -21.38 13.43
CA THR A 251 11.27 -21.21 14.80
C THR A 251 10.37 -21.79 15.88
N ARG A 252 9.68 -22.89 15.57
CA ARG A 252 8.93 -23.69 16.57
C ARG A 252 9.43 -25.11 16.59
#